data_b923a911aaeda331ed0909dad8589902
#
_entry.id   b923a911aaeda331ed0909dad8589902
#
_cell.length_a   1.000
_cell.length_b   1.000
_cell.length_c   1.000
_cell.angle_alpha   90.00
_cell.angle_beta   90.00
_cell.angle_gamma   90.00
#
_symmetry.space_group_name_H-M   'P 1'
#
loop_
_entity.id
_entity.type
_entity.pdbx_description
1 polymer ?
#
loop_
_entity_poly.entity_id
_entity_poly.type
_entity_poly.pdbx_seq_one_letter_code
_entity_poly.pdbx_strand_id
1 'polypeptide(L)'
;HDEIFGPASLLVACADIAEMRLIAEHLEGQLTATVQMDEQDTESVRALLPVLERKVGRILANGMPTGVEVSTAMVHGGPFPATSDGRSSSVGTAAIQRFLRPVCYQNLPQSLLPEALRDTNPDGTWRRRDGTLTRD
;
A
#
# COMPACT_ATOMS: atom_id res chain seq x y z
N HIS A 1 20.54 -11.71 6.18
CA HIS A 1 19.20 -11.24 5.72
C HIS A 1 19.04 -11.34 4.19
N ASP A 2 19.88 -12.14 3.54
CA ASP A 2 19.84 -12.26 2.08
C ASP A 2 18.64 -13.13 1.65
N GLU A 3 17.93 -12.72 0.59
CA GLU A 3 16.86 -13.49 0.00
C GLU A 3 17.40 -14.80 -0.59
N ILE A 4 16.78 -15.91 -0.25
CA ILE A 4 17.12 -17.23 -0.79
C ILE A 4 16.08 -17.62 -1.84
N PHE A 5 16.45 -17.57 -3.11
CA PHE A 5 15.62 -18.07 -4.21
C PHE A 5 15.59 -19.60 -4.22
N GLY A 6 14.59 -20.19 -3.53
CA GLY A 6 14.45 -21.63 -3.44
C GLY A 6 13.41 -22.05 -2.39
N PRO A 7 13.17 -23.35 -2.26
CA PRO A 7 12.21 -23.90 -1.30
C PRO A 7 12.81 -23.88 0.12
N ALA A 8 13.04 -22.68 0.66
CA ALA A 8 13.61 -22.49 1.97
C ALA A 8 12.66 -21.65 2.84
N SER A 9 12.58 -21.98 4.12
CA SER A 9 11.85 -21.22 5.13
C SER A 9 12.62 -21.23 6.45
N LEU A 10 12.41 -20.19 7.24
CA LEU A 10 12.95 -20.06 8.58
C LEU A 10 11.79 -20.14 9.58
N LEU A 11 11.89 -21.05 10.55
CA LEU A 11 10.97 -21.14 11.68
C LEU A 11 11.66 -20.57 12.93
N VAL A 12 11.00 -19.62 13.57
CA VAL A 12 11.48 -19.00 14.80
C VAL A 12 10.43 -19.21 15.87
N ALA A 13 10.78 -19.98 16.92
CA ALA A 13 9.93 -20.16 18.08
C ALA A 13 10.10 -18.96 19.02
N CYS A 14 9.01 -18.27 19.32
CA CYS A 14 8.98 -17.15 20.26
C CYS A 14 8.36 -17.60 21.58
N ALA A 15 8.88 -17.12 22.70
CA ALA A 15 8.35 -17.42 24.02
C ALA A 15 6.99 -16.73 24.25
N ASP A 16 6.80 -15.54 23.68
CA ASP A 16 5.57 -14.76 23.80
C ASP A 16 5.43 -13.74 22.66
N ILE A 17 4.34 -12.99 22.69
CA ILE A 17 4.05 -11.95 21.71
C ILE A 17 5.06 -10.77 21.75
N ALA A 18 5.67 -10.51 22.90
CA ALA A 18 6.65 -9.43 23.01
C ALA A 18 7.93 -9.78 22.26
N GLU A 19 8.40 -11.03 22.38
CA GLU A 19 9.53 -11.53 21.60
C GLU A 19 9.20 -11.56 20.09
N MET A 20 8.00 -12.01 19.71
CA MET A 20 7.55 -11.97 18.30
C MET A 20 7.57 -10.56 17.74
N ARG A 21 7.13 -9.55 18.49
CA ARG A 21 7.19 -8.15 18.09
C ARG A 21 8.63 -7.67 17.91
N LEU A 22 9.53 -8.01 18.80
CA LEU A 22 10.96 -7.66 18.67
C LEU A 22 11.56 -8.25 17.40
N ILE A 23 11.25 -9.50 17.09
CA ILE A 23 11.71 -10.15 15.88
C ILE A 23 11.13 -9.43 14.64
N ALA A 24 9.82 -9.16 14.66
CA ALA A 24 9.16 -8.45 13.56
C ALA A 24 9.73 -7.04 13.31
N GLU A 25 10.14 -6.32 14.38
CA GLU A 25 10.80 -5.02 14.24
C GLU A 25 12.17 -5.11 13.57
N HIS A 26 12.85 -6.25 13.65
CA HIS A 26 14.16 -6.45 13.00
C HIS A 26 14.05 -6.93 11.55
N LEU A 27 12.85 -7.30 11.09
CA LEU A 27 12.66 -7.64 9.69
C LEU A 27 12.80 -6.41 8.81
N GLU A 28 13.35 -6.59 7.64
CA GLU A 28 13.31 -5.60 6.56
C GLU A 28 11.91 -5.53 5.95
N GLY A 29 11.69 -4.61 5.02
CA GLY A 29 10.42 -4.47 4.31
C GLY A 29 10.07 -5.74 3.53
N GLN A 30 8.81 -6.17 3.65
CA GLN A 30 8.27 -7.37 3.03
C GLN A 30 7.02 -7.04 2.21
N LEU A 31 6.64 -7.89 1.28
CA LEU A 31 5.40 -7.71 0.51
C LEU A 31 4.16 -8.02 1.35
N THR A 32 4.22 -9.10 2.14
CA THR A 32 3.05 -9.58 2.88
C THR A 32 3.43 -10.12 4.25
N ALA A 33 2.49 -10.03 5.18
CA ALA A 33 2.48 -10.82 6.41
C ALA A 33 1.13 -11.50 6.57
N THR A 34 1.13 -12.72 7.06
CA THR A 34 -0.09 -13.43 7.45
C THR A 34 -0.05 -13.73 8.93
N VAL A 35 -1.12 -13.40 9.62
CA VAL A 35 -1.34 -13.75 11.02
C VAL A 35 -2.35 -14.91 11.06
N GLN A 36 -1.93 -16.06 11.60
CA GLN A 36 -2.84 -17.15 11.91
C GLN A 36 -3.35 -16.93 13.35
N MET A 37 -4.65 -16.77 13.50
CA MET A 37 -5.26 -16.34 14.75
C MET A 37 -6.67 -16.87 14.91
N ASP A 38 -7.13 -16.97 16.14
CA ASP A 38 -8.54 -17.10 16.49
C ASP A 38 -9.04 -15.85 17.25
N GLU A 39 -10.29 -15.89 17.74
CA GLU A 39 -10.88 -14.74 18.44
C GLU A 39 -10.17 -14.39 19.74
N GLN A 40 -9.55 -15.38 20.40
CA GLN A 40 -8.85 -15.19 21.67
C GLN A 40 -7.51 -14.45 21.47
N ASP A 41 -6.96 -14.50 20.28
CA ASP A 41 -5.69 -13.84 19.92
C ASP A 41 -5.84 -12.36 19.60
N THR A 42 -7.07 -11.84 19.56
CA THR A 42 -7.36 -10.47 19.07
C THR A 42 -6.50 -9.40 19.72
N GLU A 43 -6.33 -9.43 21.04
CA GLU A 43 -5.52 -8.42 21.74
C GLU A 43 -4.03 -8.56 21.44
N SER A 44 -3.54 -9.78 21.34
CA SER A 44 -2.15 -10.07 20.95
C SER A 44 -1.85 -9.57 19.54
N VAL A 45 -2.76 -9.84 18.61
CA VAL A 45 -2.65 -9.38 17.21
C VAL A 45 -2.75 -7.87 17.14
N ARG A 46 -3.66 -7.25 17.89
CA ARG A 46 -3.77 -5.79 17.98
C ARG A 46 -2.45 -5.13 18.39
N ALA A 47 -1.72 -5.74 19.30
CA ALA A 47 -0.41 -5.27 19.73
C ALA A 47 0.67 -5.44 18.66
N LEU A 48 0.52 -6.42 17.75
CA LEU A 48 1.45 -6.71 16.67
C LEU A 48 1.21 -5.83 15.41
N LEU A 49 -0.05 -5.49 15.12
CA LEU A 49 -0.44 -4.75 13.90
C LEU A 49 0.40 -3.51 13.63
N PRO A 50 0.69 -2.60 14.58
CA PRO A 50 1.48 -1.41 14.30
C PRO A 50 2.91 -1.70 13.82
N VAL A 51 3.46 -2.86 14.20
CA VAL A 51 4.76 -3.32 13.69
C VAL A 51 4.60 -3.80 12.26
N LEU A 52 3.63 -4.66 11.99
CA LEU A 52 3.40 -5.22 10.66
C LEU A 52 3.08 -4.13 9.63
N GLU A 53 2.28 -3.13 9.99
CA GLU A 53 1.94 -1.98 9.12
C GLU A 53 3.18 -1.21 8.62
N ARG A 54 4.24 -1.18 9.43
CA ARG A 54 5.51 -0.56 9.02
C ARG A 54 6.40 -1.48 8.19
N LYS A 55 6.15 -2.78 8.22
CA LYS A 55 7.03 -3.81 7.63
C LYS A 55 6.49 -4.40 6.34
N VAL A 56 5.18 -4.36 6.12
CA VAL A 56 4.60 -5.04 4.95
C VAL A 56 3.61 -4.14 4.21
N GLY A 57 3.39 -4.44 2.94
CA GLY A 57 2.37 -3.75 2.13
C GLY A 57 0.98 -4.37 2.23
N ARG A 58 0.88 -5.61 2.68
CA ARG A 58 -0.41 -6.32 2.81
C ARG A 58 -0.39 -7.25 4.01
N ILE A 59 -1.40 -7.12 4.87
CA ILE A 59 -1.59 -7.98 6.03
C ILE A 59 -2.81 -8.87 5.80
N LEU A 60 -2.68 -10.15 6.05
CA LEU A 60 -3.74 -11.14 5.95
C LEU A 60 -4.00 -11.78 7.32
N ALA A 61 -5.24 -12.19 7.55
CA ALA A 61 -5.59 -13.06 8.65
C ALA A 61 -6.09 -14.42 8.12
N ASN A 62 -5.58 -15.52 8.68
CA ASN A 62 -6.00 -16.89 8.41
C ASN A 62 -5.99 -17.30 6.94
N GLY A 63 -5.14 -16.66 6.13
CA GLY A 63 -5.04 -16.93 4.70
C GLY A 63 -3.60 -17.15 4.26
N MET A 64 -3.44 -17.50 2.99
CA MET A 64 -2.14 -17.59 2.33
C MET A 64 -2.02 -16.48 1.28
N PRO A 65 -0.89 -15.76 1.20
CA PRO A 65 -0.72 -14.64 0.28
C PRO A 65 -0.42 -15.09 -1.16
N THR A 66 -1.13 -16.11 -1.64
CA THR A 66 -0.84 -16.80 -2.90
C THR A 66 -1.30 -16.05 -4.14
N GLY A 67 -2.18 -15.07 -4.01
CA GLY A 67 -2.72 -14.34 -5.15
C GLY A 67 -3.09 -12.91 -4.80
N VAL A 68 -3.30 -12.12 -5.84
CA VAL A 68 -3.80 -10.75 -5.76
C VAL A 68 -4.97 -10.58 -6.70
N GLU A 69 -6.00 -9.86 -6.26
CA GLU A 69 -7.13 -9.49 -7.10
C GLU A 69 -6.97 -8.07 -7.62
N VAL A 70 -7.49 -7.81 -8.81
CA VAL A 70 -7.55 -6.44 -9.35
C VAL A 70 -8.73 -5.73 -8.73
N SER A 71 -8.48 -4.98 -7.67
CA SER A 71 -9.49 -4.18 -6.96
C SER A 71 -8.95 -2.81 -6.58
N THR A 72 -9.84 -1.92 -6.15
CA THR A 72 -9.46 -0.57 -5.72
C THR A 72 -8.65 -0.55 -4.42
N ALA A 73 -8.83 -1.55 -3.57
CA ALA A 73 -8.17 -1.67 -2.28
C ALA A 73 -6.89 -2.53 -2.33
N MET A 74 -6.62 -3.20 -3.46
CA MET A 74 -5.47 -4.10 -3.54
C MET A 74 -4.16 -3.34 -3.54
N VAL A 75 -3.26 -3.77 -2.67
CA VAL A 75 -1.87 -3.34 -2.63
C VAL A 75 -0.97 -4.56 -2.79
N HIS A 76 -0.14 -4.53 -3.82
CA HIS A 76 1.00 -5.43 -3.97
C HIS A 76 2.27 -4.57 -4.05
N GLY A 77 2.81 -4.32 -2.90
CA GLY A 77 3.93 -3.41 -2.66
C GLY A 77 4.45 -3.61 -1.25
N GLY A 78 5.16 -2.64 -0.72
CA GLY A 78 5.68 -2.68 0.64
C GLY A 78 6.86 -1.74 0.82
N PRO A 79 7.38 -1.61 2.04
CA PRO A 79 8.57 -0.82 2.32
C PRO A 79 9.80 -1.43 1.65
N PHE A 80 10.83 -0.61 1.43
CA PHE A 80 12.13 -1.11 0.99
C PHE A 80 12.68 -2.17 1.99
N PRO A 81 13.28 -3.29 1.52
CA PRO A 81 13.64 -3.60 0.13
C PRO A 81 12.56 -4.35 -0.67
N ALA A 82 11.35 -4.58 -0.12
CA ALA A 82 10.30 -5.29 -0.84
C ALA A 82 9.94 -4.61 -2.17
N THR A 83 9.97 -3.28 -2.21
CA THR A 83 9.83 -2.50 -3.44
C THR A 83 10.78 -1.28 -3.41
N SER A 84 11.09 -0.75 -4.58
CA SER A 84 11.86 0.50 -4.73
C SER A 84 11.03 1.75 -4.49
N ASP A 85 9.69 1.66 -4.56
CA ASP A 85 8.76 2.75 -4.24
C ASP A 85 7.61 2.22 -3.36
N GLY A 86 7.75 2.41 -2.07
CA GLY A 86 6.75 1.99 -1.08
C GLY A 86 5.43 2.77 -1.10
N ARG A 87 5.31 3.81 -1.94
CA ARG A 87 4.10 4.64 -2.08
C ARG A 87 3.15 4.14 -3.15
N SER A 88 3.55 3.14 -3.90
CA SER A 88 2.79 2.64 -5.04
C SER A 88 2.49 1.14 -4.91
N SER A 89 1.54 0.69 -5.70
CA SER A 89 1.19 -0.73 -5.85
C SER A 89 1.53 -1.20 -7.27
N SER A 90 1.96 -2.44 -7.43
CA SER A 90 2.17 -3.04 -8.75
C SER A 90 0.90 -3.68 -9.33
N VAL A 91 -0.13 -3.88 -8.51
CA VAL A 91 -1.41 -4.50 -8.88
C VAL A 91 -2.56 -3.71 -8.26
N GLY A 92 -3.74 -3.87 -8.83
CA GLY A 92 -4.94 -3.12 -8.44
C GLY A 92 -5.10 -1.82 -9.23
N THR A 93 -6.22 -1.14 -9.06
CA THR A 93 -6.52 0.07 -9.86
C THR A 93 -5.57 1.24 -9.53
N ALA A 94 -5.03 1.29 -8.32
CA ALA A 94 -4.06 2.29 -7.91
C ALA A 94 -2.68 2.12 -8.58
N ALA A 95 -2.42 0.99 -9.25
CA ALA A 95 -1.16 0.74 -9.95
C ALA A 95 -0.88 1.78 -11.05
N ILE A 96 -1.90 2.41 -11.61
CA ILE A 96 -1.76 3.49 -12.61
C ILE A 96 -0.93 4.67 -12.08
N GLN A 97 -0.96 4.92 -10.77
CA GLN A 97 -0.24 6.04 -10.15
C GLN A 97 1.27 5.97 -10.37
N ARG A 98 1.82 4.78 -10.60
CA ARG A 98 3.24 4.59 -10.91
C ARG A 98 3.66 5.23 -12.24
N PHE A 99 2.71 5.43 -13.13
CA PHE A 99 2.90 5.97 -14.48
C PHE A 99 2.47 7.42 -14.60
N LEU A 100 1.94 8.00 -13.53
CA LEU A 100 1.46 9.38 -13.49
C LEU A 100 2.49 10.28 -12.82
N ARG A 101 2.55 11.50 -13.28
CA ARG A 101 3.26 12.59 -12.62
C ARG A 101 2.42 13.86 -12.64
N PRO A 102 2.51 14.68 -11.61
CA PRO A 102 1.82 15.97 -11.63
C PRO A 102 2.44 16.91 -12.66
N VAL A 103 1.58 17.74 -13.27
CA VAL A 103 1.98 18.85 -14.11
C VAL A 103 1.24 20.10 -13.63
N CYS A 104 1.96 21.19 -13.41
CA CYS A 104 1.38 22.47 -13.04
C CYS A 104 1.33 23.38 -14.27
N TYR A 105 0.19 24.02 -14.48
CA TYR A 105 0.02 25.11 -15.45
C TYR A 105 -0.12 26.42 -14.70
N GLN A 106 0.77 27.36 -14.95
CA GLN A 106 0.75 28.66 -14.31
C GLN A 106 0.62 29.76 -15.37
N ASN A 107 -0.37 30.63 -15.20
CA ASN A 107 -0.65 31.76 -16.11
C ASN A 107 -0.88 31.35 -17.57
N LEU A 108 -1.32 30.12 -17.82
CA LEU A 108 -1.62 29.65 -19.16
C LEU A 108 -3.03 30.12 -19.56
N PRO A 109 -3.23 30.67 -20.77
CA PRO A 109 -4.56 31.03 -21.28
C PRO A 109 -5.49 29.81 -21.28
N GLN A 110 -6.77 30.01 -20.96
CA GLN A 110 -7.80 28.95 -20.91
C GLN A 110 -7.88 28.14 -22.20
N SER A 111 -7.65 28.75 -23.36
CA SER A 111 -7.66 28.08 -24.66
C SER A 111 -6.56 27.04 -24.84
N LEU A 112 -5.48 27.14 -24.08
CA LEU A 112 -4.35 26.22 -24.13
C LEU A 112 -4.41 25.13 -23.04
N LEU A 113 -5.33 25.27 -22.08
CA LEU A 113 -5.52 24.25 -21.04
C LEU A 113 -6.23 23.01 -21.58
N PRO A 114 -5.87 21.81 -21.09
CA PRO A 114 -6.70 20.63 -21.27
C PRO A 114 -8.17 20.90 -20.87
N GLU A 115 -9.12 20.33 -21.58
CA GLU A 115 -10.55 20.61 -21.37
C GLU A 115 -10.99 20.40 -19.92
N ALA A 116 -10.54 19.32 -19.27
CA ALA A 116 -10.84 19.03 -17.87
C ALA A 116 -10.32 20.08 -16.87
N LEU A 117 -9.39 20.96 -17.29
CA LEU A 117 -8.84 22.02 -16.44
C LEU A 117 -9.36 23.41 -16.80
N ARG A 118 -10.16 23.55 -17.84
CA ARG A 118 -10.79 24.83 -18.18
C ARG A 118 -11.87 25.19 -17.18
N ASP A 119 -12.09 26.48 -16.98
CA ASP A 119 -13.12 26.95 -16.05
C ASP A 119 -14.53 26.46 -16.42
N THR A 120 -14.79 26.29 -17.71
CA THR A 120 -16.07 25.81 -18.22
C THR A 120 -16.41 24.37 -17.86
N ASN A 121 -15.38 23.54 -17.58
CA ASN A 121 -15.52 22.11 -17.25
C ASN A 121 -16.57 21.38 -18.11
N PRO A 122 -16.43 21.34 -19.44
CA PRO A 122 -17.48 20.88 -20.34
C PRO A 122 -17.94 19.44 -20.08
N ASP A 123 -17.08 18.59 -19.57
CA ASP A 123 -17.36 17.18 -19.28
C ASP A 123 -17.88 16.96 -17.86
N GLY A 124 -18.01 18.00 -17.05
CA GLY A 124 -18.41 17.88 -15.63
C GLY A 124 -17.47 16.98 -14.83
N THR A 125 -16.18 17.00 -15.15
CA THR A 125 -15.16 16.20 -14.46
C THR A 125 -15.02 16.65 -13.00
N TRP A 126 -14.99 15.70 -12.08
CA TRP A 126 -14.68 16.00 -10.68
C TRP A 126 -13.29 16.60 -10.55
N ARG A 127 -13.20 17.77 -9.94
CA ARG A 127 -11.95 18.50 -9.70
C ARG A 127 -11.94 19.18 -8.33
N ARG A 128 -10.76 19.53 -7.89
CA ARG A 128 -10.61 20.31 -6.67
C ARG A 128 -10.36 21.77 -7.04
N ARG A 129 -11.26 22.67 -6.63
CA ARG A 129 -11.15 24.11 -6.81
C ARG A 129 -11.07 24.77 -5.44
N ASP A 130 -10.00 25.51 -5.17
CA ASP A 130 -9.75 26.16 -3.87
C ASP A 130 -9.89 25.21 -2.67
N GLY A 131 -9.42 23.98 -2.83
CA GLY A 131 -9.49 22.94 -1.81
C GLY A 131 -10.82 22.18 -1.73
N THR A 132 -11.87 22.63 -2.43
CA THR A 132 -13.20 22.01 -2.43
C THR A 132 -13.36 21.09 -3.64
N LEU A 133 -13.92 19.90 -3.42
CA LEU A 133 -14.26 18.97 -4.50
C LEU A 133 -15.58 19.43 -5.16
N THR A 134 -15.54 19.66 -6.46
CA THR A 134 -16.67 20.19 -7.23
C THR A 134 -16.69 19.65 -8.64
N ARG A 135 -17.80 19.87 -9.34
CA ARG A 135 -17.95 19.69 -10.80
C ARG A 135 -18.07 21.00 -11.55
N ASP A 136 -18.01 22.11 -10.83
CA ASP A 136 -18.07 23.46 -11.40
C ASP A 136 -16.72 23.87 -12.00
#